data_07a545d8c8b13c3390ca290e53182881
#
_entry.id   07a545d8c8b13c3390ca290e53182881
#
_cell.length_a   1.000
_cell.length_b   1.000
_cell.length_c   1.000
_cell.angle_alpha   90.00
_cell.angle_beta   90.00
_cell.angle_gamma   90.00
#
_symmetry.space_group_name_H-M   'P 1'
#
loop_
_entity.id
_entity.type
_entity.pdbx_description
1 polymer ?
#
loop_
_entity_poly.entity_id
_entity_poly.type
_entity_poly.pdbx_seq_one_letter_code
_entity_poly.pdbx_strand_id
1 'polypeptide(L)'
;MELKDYTYELPENKIAAHPPKIRGTSRLLALNRKNGEITDSFYKNIADFFENGDILILNDTKVIKARLFTTKENGAERELIILERHSFDSDWHKHKVMYRGKIKAGDKLFVKNYSPDKNNGIFESAEITVEEILGDGLAIVSSKTDLRELCENFGTVPLPPYMRRDATPLDIERYQTVFAEEKGSVAAPTASLNMTDEILESLKKKGVKIGYLTLHVGLGTFMPIRVEKIEEHQMHKEYFEIPAETAEEIRKVHQNGGRVFALGTTVARTLEYAHNAIFEKSLNGNSGNREDLSKVSKNQNGDL
;
A
#
# COMPACT_ATOMS: atom_id res chain seq x y z
N MET A 1 -8.27 -22.95 -11.70
CA MET A 1 -7.72 -23.31 -10.35
C MET A 1 -8.78 -23.06 -9.30
N GLU A 2 -8.90 -23.93 -8.30
CA GLU A 2 -9.90 -23.76 -7.26
C GLU A 2 -9.29 -23.12 -6.01
N LEU A 3 -10.05 -22.27 -5.33
CA LEU A 3 -9.59 -21.60 -4.11
C LEU A 3 -9.13 -22.61 -3.03
N LYS A 4 -9.79 -23.77 -2.96
CA LYS A 4 -9.43 -24.85 -2.01
C LYS A 4 -8.00 -25.37 -2.20
N ASP A 5 -7.42 -25.29 -3.41
CA ASP A 5 -6.05 -25.75 -3.70
C ASP A 5 -4.99 -24.89 -2.98
N TYR A 6 -5.39 -23.71 -2.49
CA TYR A 6 -4.57 -22.75 -1.76
C TYR A 6 -4.96 -22.61 -0.28
N THR A 7 -5.98 -23.38 0.15
CA THR A 7 -6.46 -23.32 1.53
C THR A 7 -5.65 -24.26 2.39
N TYR A 8 -5.20 -23.77 3.53
CA TYR A 8 -4.53 -24.55 4.55
C TYR A 8 -4.97 -24.09 5.94
N GLU A 9 -4.81 -24.95 6.94
CA GLU A 9 -5.08 -24.59 8.32
C GLU A 9 -3.92 -23.76 8.89
N LEU A 10 -4.19 -22.52 9.25
CA LEU A 10 -3.26 -21.62 9.94
C LEU A 10 -3.69 -21.46 11.39
N PRO A 11 -3.00 -22.09 12.37
CA PRO A 11 -3.32 -21.92 13.78
C PRO A 11 -3.18 -20.45 14.23
N GLU A 12 -4.17 -19.94 14.96
CA GLU A 12 -4.20 -18.52 15.39
C GLU A 12 -2.95 -18.10 16.18
N ASN A 13 -2.38 -18.99 16.99
CA ASN A 13 -1.16 -18.75 17.76
C ASN A 13 0.12 -18.60 16.90
N LYS A 14 0.03 -18.84 15.60
CA LYS A 14 1.12 -18.63 14.64
C LYS A 14 1.06 -17.25 13.97
N ILE A 15 0.00 -16.49 14.23
CA ILE A 15 -0.14 -15.12 13.74
C ILE A 15 0.42 -14.18 14.81
N ALA A 16 1.50 -13.46 14.46
CA ALA A 16 2.10 -12.48 15.37
C ALA A 16 1.20 -11.25 15.50
N ALA A 17 0.80 -10.90 16.73
CA ALA A 17 0.01 -9.70 17.02
C ALA A 17 0.87 -8.42 17.04
N HIS A 18 2.17 -8.54 17.26
CA HIS A 18 3.12 -7.44 17.36
C HIS A 18 4.38 -7.72 16.53
N PRO A 19 5.04 -6.68 15.98
CA PRO A 19 6.32 -6.84 15.31
C PRO A 19 7.42 -7.20 16.33
N PRO A 20 8.56 -7.76 15.87
CA PRO A 20 9.70 -7.99 16.76
C PRO A 20 10.18 -6.65 17.34
N LYS A 21 10.75 -6.68 18.56
CA LYS A 21 11.25 -5.45 19.24
C LYS A 21 12.27 -4.70 18.38
N ILE A 22 13.15 -5.42 17.70
CA ILE A 22 14.16 -4.87 16.79
C ILE A 22 13.75 -5.20 15.36
N ARG A 23 13.61 -4.20 14.51
CA ARG A 23 13.30 -4.36 13.07
C ARG A 23 14.44 -5.15 12.39
N GLY A 24 14.09 -6.01 11.43
CA GLY A 24 15.08 -6.82 10.70
C GLY A 24 15.49 -8.13 11.39
N THR A 25 15.03 -8.41 12.61
CA THR A 25 15.40 -9.64 13.34
C THR A 25 14.46 -10.82 13.12
N SER A 26 13.46 -10.69 12.27
CA SER A 26 12.56 -11.79 11.90
C SER A 26 13.33 -12.93 11.23
N ARG A 27 12.82 -14.15 11.36
CA ARG A 27 13.31 -15.29 10.59
C ARG A 27 13.03 -15.08 9.10
N LEU A 28 13.91 -15.61 8.26
CA LEU A 28 13.80 -15.64 6.81
C LEU A 28 13.91 -17.08 6.33
N LEU A 29 12.95 -17.49 5.50
CA LEU A 29 13.02 -18.74 4.78
C LEU A 29 13.28 -18.42 3.31
N ALA A 30 14.37 -18.91 2.76
CA ALA A 30 14.72 -18.79 1.35
C ALA A 30 14.44 -20.10 0.63
N LEU A 31 13.62 -20.03 -0.43
CA LEU A 31 13.28 -21.17 -1.28
C LEU A 31 13.92 -21.01 -2.66
N ASN A 32 14.77 -21.93 -3.04
CA ASN A 32 15.28 -22.03 -4.40
C ASN A 32 14.26 -22.78 -5.27
N ARG A 33 13.58 -22.07 -6.17
CA ARG A 33 12.52 -22.65 -7.02
C ARG A 33 13.03 -23.65 -8.06
N LYS A 34 14.34 -23.67 -8.37
CA LYS A 34 14.91 -24.59 -9.37
C LYS A 34 15.10 -26.01 -8.82
N ASN A 35 15.51 -26.11 -7.56
CA ASN A 35 15.83 -27.41 -6.93
C ASN A 35 14.98 -27.72 -5.68
N GLY A 36 14.12 -26.79 -5.24
CA GLY A 36 13.28 -26.95 -4.05
C GLY A 36 14.04 -26.78 -2.73
N GLU A 37 15.30 -26.39 -2.75
CA GLU A 37 16.11 -26.22 -1.54
C GLU A 37 15.57 -25.09 -0.67
N ILE A 38 15.45 -25.37 0.63
CA ILE A 38 15.00 -24.41 1.64
C ILE A 38 16.17 -24.08 2.56
N THR A 39 16.47 -22.80 2.71
CA THR A 39 17.49 -22.28 3.62
C THR A 39 16.82 -21.43 4.70
N ASP A 40 17.01 -21.80 5.98
CA ASP A 40 16.61 -20.99 7.12
C ASP A 40 17.69 -19.93 7.42
N SER A 41 17.24 -18.67 7.61
CA SER A 41 18.12 -17.54 7.91
C SER A 41 17.36 -16.49 8.75
N PHE A 42 17.95 -15.32 8.87
CA PHE A 42 17.32 -14.12 9.44
C PHE A 42 17.25 -13.02 8.42
N TYR A 43 16.23 -12.17 8.51
CA TYR A 43 16.01 -11.09 7.54
C TYR A 43 17.21 -10.15 7.42
N LYS A 44 17.95 -9.90 8.50
CA LYS A 44 19.18 -9.10 8.51
C LYS A 44 20.26 -9.63 7.54
N ASN A 45 20.21 -10.91 7.19
CA ASN A 45 21.14 -11.57 6.28
C ASN A 45 20.62 -11.60 4.83
N ILE A 46 19.54 -10.89 4.51
CA ILE A 46 18.91 -10.94 3.19
C ILE A 46 19.91 -10.59 2.05
N ALA A 47 20.89 -9.75 2.34
CA ALA A 47 21.94 -9.39 1.39
C ALA A 47 22.77 -10.59 0.89
N ASP A 48 22.81 -11.71 1.62
CA ASP A 48 23.55 -12.91 1.21
C ASP A 48 22.97 -13.56 -0.06
N PHE A 49 21.68 -13.34 -0.33
CA PHE A 49 20.96 -13.87 -1.49
C PHE A 49 21.09 -13.00 -2.76
N PHE A 50 21.74 -11.86 -2.67
CA PHE A 50 21.96 -10.94 -3.78
C PHE A 50 23.40 -11.02 -4.31
N GLU A 51 23.60 -10.59 -5.55
CA GLU A 51 24.89 -10.49 -6.21
C GLU A 51 25.14 -9.06 -6.70
N ASN A 52 26.41 -8.75 -6.97
CA ASN A 52 26.75 -7.48 -7.61
C ASN A 52 26.07 -7.38 -8.99
N GLY A 53 25.46 -6.26 -9.28
CA GLY A 53 24.71 -6.02 -10.51
C GLY A 53 23.22 -6.36 -10.44
N ASP A 54 22.73 -6.93 -9.35
CA ASP A 54 21.29 -7.07 -9.10
C ASP A 54 20.62 -5.72 -8.83
N ILE A 55 19.28 -5.67 -8.95
CA ILE A 55 18.46 -4.55 -8.51
C ILE A 55 17.32 -5.04 -7.61
N LEU A 56 17.12 -4.34 -6.49
CA LEU A 56 15.99 -4.53 -5.59
C LEU A 56 15.00 -3.39 -5.78
N ILE A 57 13.76 -3.72 -6.12
CA ILE A 57 12.67 -2.75 -6.28
C ILE A 57 11.79 -2.76 -5.03
N LEU A 58 11.52 -1.55 -4.53
CA LEU A 58 10.78 -1.27 -3.30
C LEU A 58 9.53 -0.45 -3.61
N ASN A 59 8.49 -0.60 -2.78
CA ASN A 59 7.30 0.25 -2.83
C ASN A 59 7.42 1.32 -1.73
N ASP A 60 7.60 2.58 -2.12
CA ASP A 60 7.81 3.73 -1.24
C ASP A 60 6.53 4.37 -0.72
N THR A 61 5.39 3.74 -0.96
CA THR A 61 4.11 4.25 -0.47
C THR A 61 4.10 4.45 1.04
N LYS A 62 3.48 5.54 1.48
CA LYS A 62 3.32 5.90 2.89
C LYS A 62 1.89 5.75 3.35
N VAL A 63 1.70 5.00 4.42
CA VAL A 63 0.37 4.81 5.03
C VAL A 63 -0.09 6.11 5.68
N ILE A 64 -1.32 6.52 5.37
CA ILE A 64 -1.99 7.63 6.05
C ILE A 64 -2.75 7.12 7.29
N LYS A 65 -2.98 7.97 8.28
CA LYS A 65 -3.78 7.65 9.46
C LYS A 65 -5.27 7.61 9.11
N ALA A 66 -5.63 6.81 8.14
CA ALA A 66 -6.89 6.85 7.39
C ALA A 66 -8.14 6.58 8.22
N ARG A 67 -8.01 6.07 9.46
CA ARG A 67 -9.13 5.69 10.32
C ARG A 67 -9.54 6.86 11.22
N LEU A 68 -10.71 7.43 10.95
CA LEU A 68 -11.31 8.50 11.71
C LEU A 68 -12.47 8.00 12.56
N PHE A 69 -12.50 8.38 13.83
CA PHE A 69 -13.66 8.20 14.69
C PHE A 69 -14.48 9.48 14.67
N THR A 70 -15.78 9.33 14.41
CA THR A 70 -16.70 10.45 14.29
C THR A 70 -17.97 10.21 15.12
N THR A 71 -18.74 11.28 15.35
CA THR A 71 -20.05 11.23 15.97
C THR A 71 -21.08 11.92 15.08
N LYS A 72 -22.29 11.44 15.07
CA LYS A 72 -23.45 12.14 14.51
C LYS A 72 -23.93 13.23 15.49
N GLU A 73 -24.80 14.13 15.04
CA GLU A 73 -25.42 15.16 15.89
C GLU A 73 -26.07 14.59 17.14
N ASN A 74 -26.65 13.40 17.05
CA ASN A 74 -27.28 12.70 18.18
C ASN A 74 -26.29 11.94 19.08
N GLY A 75 -25.00 12.15 18.91
CA GLY A 75 -23.93 11.49 19.69
C GLY A 75 -23.59 10.06 19.25
N ALA A 76 -24.28 9.50 18.26
CA ALA A 76 -24.01 8.12 17.83
C ALA A 76 -22.65 8.02 17.11
N GLU A 77 -21.78 7.15 17.61
CA GLU A 77 -20.43 6.96 17.09
C GLU A 77 -20.41 6.29 15.72
N ARG A 78 -19.49 6.73 14.88
CA ARG A 78 -19.24 6.18 13.55
C ARG A 78 -17.73 6.11 13.32
N GLU A 79 -17.35 5.14 12.49
CA GLU A 79 -15.98 4.96 12.05
C GLU A 79 -15.95 5.15 10.54
N LEU A 80 -14.98 5.95 10.08
CA LEU A 80 -14.67 6.12 8.68
C LEU A 80 -13.23 5.65 8.44
N ILE A 81 -13.00 4.96 7.32
CA ILE A 81 -11.67 4.73 6.77
C ILE A 81 -11.63 5.45 5.42
N ILE A 82 -10.84 6.51 5.36
CA ILE A 82 -10.58 7.23 4.12
C ILE A 82 -9.80 6.28 3.21
N LEU A 83 -10.29 6.04 1.99
CA LEU A 83 -9.67 5.08 1.11
C LEU A 83 -8.39 5.64 0.48
N GLU A 84 -7.66 4.74 -0.16
CA GLU A 84 -6.42 5.04 -0.87
C GLU A 84 -6.63 6.06 -1.99
N ARG A 85 -5.55 6.68 -2.41
CA ARG A 85 -5.52 7.53 -3.59
C ARG A 85 -5.86 6.69 -4.84
N HIS A 86 -6.83 7.15 -5.63
CA HIS A 86 -7.30 6.45 -6.83
C HIS A 86 -6.68 6.96 -8.13
N SER A 87 -6.20 8.22 -8.12
CA SER A 87 -5.60 8.87 -9.28
C SER A 87 -4.71 10.02 -8.83
N PHE A 88 -3.93 10.56 -9.76
CA PHE A 88 -3.15 11.76 -9.50
C PHE A 88 -4.04 12.96 -9.10
N ASP A 89 -5.22 13.08 -9.72
CA ASP A 89 -6.18 14.16 -9.49
C ASP A 89 -7.23 13.82 -8.42
N SER A 90 -6.93 12.96 -7.44
CA SER A 90 -7.87 12.63 -6.37
C SER A 90 -8.26 13.89 -5.59
N ASP A 91 -9.56 14.14 -5.49
CA ASP A 91 -10.11 15.23 -4.67
C ASP A 91 -10.21 14.79 -3.21
N TRP A 92 -9.40 15.38 -2.35
CA TRP A 92 -9.39 15.07 -0.93
C TRP A 92 -10.40 15.89 -0.12
N HIS A 93 -11.14 16.79 -0.75
CA HIS A 93 -12.34 17.43 -0.17
C HIS A 93 -13.61 16.64 -0.45
N LYS A 94 -13.59 15.73 -1.45
CA LYS A 94 -14.68 14.81 -1.75
C LYS A 94 -14.09 13.45 -2.11
N HIS A 95 -14.22 12.48 -1.19
CA HIS A 95 -13.49 11.23 -1.34
C HIS A 95 -14.32 10.02 -0.93
N LYS A 96 -13.90 8.85 -1.43
CA LYS A 96 -14.51 7.56 -1.10
C LYS A 96 -14.01 7.08 0.24
N VAL A 97 -14.95 6.58 1.05
CA VAL A 97 -14.64 6.02 2.38
C VAL A 97 -15.31 4.67 2.57
N MET A 98 -14.71 3.83 3.39
CA MET A 98 -15.42 2.74 4.06
C MET A 98 -15.95 3.26 5.40
N TYR A 99 -17.14 2.78 5.79
CA TYR A 99 -17.74 3.18 7.05
C TYR A 99 -18.23 2.00 7.87
N ARG A 100 -18.28 2.18 9.18
CA ARG A 100 -18.92 1.27 10.13
C ARG A 100 -20.01 1.98 10.89
N GLY A 101 -21.14 1.28 11.05
CA GLY A 101 -22.37 1.82 11.67
C GLY A 101 -23.37 2.33 10.61
N LYS A 102 -24.57 2.78 11.05
CA LYS A 102 -25.61 3.22 10.12
C LYS A 102 -25.46 4.71 9.76
N ILE A 103 -25.20 4.99 8.50
CA ILE A 103 -25.20 6.35 7.93
C ILE A 103 -26.14 6.41 6.72
N LYS A 104 -26.54 7.61 6.33
CA LYS A 104 -27.32 7.90 5.11
C LYS A 104 -26.82 9.18 4.46
N ALA A 105 -27.13 9.39 3.19
CA ALA A 105 -26.84 10.64 2.50
C ALA A 105 -27.45 11.82 3.25
N GLY A 106 -26.72 12.91 3.35
CA GLY A 106 -27.03 14.11 4.11
C GLY A 106 -26.68 14.06 5.61
N ASP A 107 -26.21 12.92 6.14
CA ASP A 107 -25.72 12.88 7.52
C ASP A 107 -24.45 13.72 7.69
N LYS A 108 -24.41 14.47 8.80
CA LYS A 108 -23.24 15.20 9.26
C LYS A 108 -22.51 14.41 10.33
N LEU A 109 -21.21 14.23 10.13
CA LEU A 109 -20.31 13.48 11.01
C LEU A 109 -19.24 14.43 11.54
N PHE A 110 -19.06 14.47 12.84
CA PHE A 110 -18.10 15.33 13.51
C PHE A 110 -16.92 14.52 13.99
N VAL A 111 -15.71 14.90 13.59
CA VAL A 111 -14.49 14.20 13.97
C VAL A 111 -14.27 14.29 15.47
N LYS A 112 -14.07 13.15 16.12
CA LYS A 112 -13.75 13.09 17.55
C LYS A 112 -12.40 13.74 17.85
N ASN A 113 -12.27 14.29 19.06
CA ASN A 113 -11.10 14.99 19.56
C ASN A 113 -10.75 16.30 18.82
N TYR A 114 -11.61 16.75 17.88
CA TYR A 114 -11.49 18.08 17.33
C TYR A 114 -11.87 19.11 18.40
N SER A 115 -11.00 20.10 18.60
CA SER A 115 -11.26 21.25 19.46
C SER A 115 -10.82 22.53 18.73
N PRO A 116 -11.74 23.44 18.40
CA PRO A 116 -11.42 24.69 17.70
C PRO A 116 -10.35 25.50 18.47
N ASP A 117 -10.45 25.54 19.79
CA ASP A 117 -9.53 26.30 20.65
C ASP A 117 -8.09 25.74 20.69
N LYS A 118 -7.94 24.44 20.48
CA LYS A 118 -6.64 23.77 20.48
C LYS A 118 -5.95 23.80 19.12
N ASN A 119 -6.71 24.01 18.03
CA ASN A 119 -6.19 23.93 16.67
C ASN A 119 -5.80 25.29 16.09
N ASN A 120 -5.81 26.36 16.89
CA ASN A 120 -5.37 27.72 16.51
C ASN A 120 -5.97 28.22 15.17
N GLY A 121 -7.20 27.79 14.83
CA GLY A 121 -7.85 28.18 13.59
C GLY A 121 -7.30 27.54 12.31
N ILE A 122 -6.48 26.51 12.43
CA ILE A 122 -5.90 25.81 11.27
C ILE A 122 -6.99 25.12 10.44
N PHE A 123 -8.08 24.69 11.09
CA PHE A 123 -9.20 24.03 10.41
C PHE A 123 -10.45 24.89 10.48
N GLU A 124 -11.11 25.09 9.34
CA GLU A 124 -12.41 25.78 9.29
C GLU A 124 -13.50 24.95 9.96
N SER A 125 -13.42 23.61 9.85
CA SER A 125 -14.39 22.67 10.39
C SER A 125 -13.84 21.27 10.39
N ALA A 126 -14.27 20.46 11.37
CA ALA A 126 -14.06 19.01 11.37
C ALA A 126 -15.35 18.26 11.04
N GLU A 127 -16.27 18.91 10.33
CA GLU A 127 -17.49 18.32 9.82
C GLU A 127 -17.21 17.58 8.50
N ILE A 128 -17.75 16.36 8.42
CA ILE A 128 -17.73 15.52 7.22
C ILE A 128 -19.19 15.24 6.83
N THR A 129 -19.57 15.56 5.62
CA THR A 129 -20.92 15.31 5.09
C THR A 129 -20.93 14.02 4.28
N VAL A 130 -21.92 13.15 4.52
CA VAL A 130 -22.14 11.96 3.70
C VAL A 130 -22.91 12.37 2.45
N GLU A 131 -22.28 12.31 1.28
CA GLU A 131 -22.87 12.70 0.01
C GLU A 131 -23.70 11.56 -0.60
N GLU A 132 -23.15 10.35 -0.61
CA GLU A 132 -23.73 9.21 -1.29
C GLU A 132 -23.37 7.90 -0.60
N ILE A 133 -24.29 6.94 -0.57
CA ILE A 133 -24.05 5.57 -0.14
C ILE A 133 -23.90 4.68 -1.37
N LEU A 134 -22.73 4.04 -1.51
CA LEU A 134 -22.38 3.20 -2.66
C LEU A 134 -22.73 1.71 -2.47
N GLY A 135 -23.18 1.30 -1.29
CA GLY A 135 -23.34 -0.12 -0.91
C GLY A 135 -22.06 -0.71 -0.30
N ASP A 136 -22.14 -1.96 0.18
CA ASP A 136 -21.02 -2.74 0.75
C ASP A 136 -20.17 -2.01 1.81
N GLY A 137 -20.76 -1.10 2.56
CA GLY A 137 -20.07 -0.30 3.58
C GLY A 137 -19.24 0.85 3.00
N LEU A 138 -19.48 1.24 1.75
CA LEU A 138 -18.79 2.31 1.04
C LEU A 138 -19.71 3.54 0.87
N ALA A 139 -19.10 4.71 0.97
CA ALA A 139 -19.78 5.99 0.77
C ALA A 139 -18.84 7.00 0.11
N ILE A 140 -19.42 8.05 -0.47
CA ILE A 140 -18.73 9.29 -0.81
C ILE A 140 -19.01 10.29 0.30
N VAL A 141 -17.97 10.93 0.78
CA VAL A 141 -18.05 11.99 1.78
C VAL A 141 -17.39 13.26 1.27
N SER A 142 -17.81 14.40 1.80
CA SER A 142 -17.16 15.68 1.56
C SER A 142 -16.82 16.39 2.87
N SER A 143 -15.81 17.27 2.83
CA SER A 143 -15.44 18.14 3.94
C SER A 143 -14.85 19.44 3.41
N LYS A 144 -15.05 20.54 4.13
CA LYS A 144 -14.38 21.82 3.86
C LYS A 144 -12.88 21.73 4.11
N THR A 145 -12.47 20.96 5.10
CA THR A 145 -11.06 20.65 5.39
C THR A 145 -10.61 19.45 4.56
N ASP A 146 -9.40 19.50 4.02
CA ASP A 146 -8.78 18.35 3.34
C ASP A 146 -8.80 17.11 4.27
N LEU A 147 -9.37 16.02 3.79
CA LEU A 147 -9.53 14.79 4.56
C LEU A 147 -8.18 14.20 5.01
N ARG A 148 -7.07 14.44 4.27
CA ARG A 148 -5.73 14.03 4.70
C ARG A 148 -5.27 14.79 5.92
N GLU A 149 -5.58 16.09 6.01
CA GLU A 149 -5.27 16.91 7.18
C GLU A 149 -6.07 16.45 8.40
N LEU A 150 -7.36 16.12 8.21
CA LEU A 150 -8.17 15.52 9.29
C LEU A 150 -7.57 14.19 9.73
N CYS A 151 -7.16 13.34 8.79
CA CYS A 151 -6.50 12.07 9.08
C CYS A 151 -5.18 12.26 9.82
N GLU A 152 -4.32 13.18 9.38
CA GLU A 152 -3.01 13.41 10.01
C GLU A 152 -3.14 13.84 11.48
N ASN A 153 -4.13 14.69 11.77
CA ASN A 153 -4.28 15.30 13.09
C ASN A 153 -5.16 14.47 14.06
N PHE A 154 -6.17 13.78 13.56
CA PHE A 154 -7.17 13.09 14.38
C PHE A 154 -7.31 11.60 14.07
N GLY A 155 -6.68 11.13 13.01
CA GLY A 155 -6.77 9.76 12.56
C GLY A 155 -5.81 8.80 13.27
N THR A 156 -6.04 7.53 13.04
CA THR A 156 -5.16 6.43 13.43
C THR A 156 -4.91 5.48 12.28
N VAL A 157 -3.88 4.68 12.38
CA VAL A 157 -3.50 3.71 11.34
C VAL A 157 -4.53 2.57 11.30
N PRO A 158 -5.09 2.25 10.11
CA PRO A 158 -5.99 1.10 9.96
C PRO A 158 -5.17 -0.20 9.93
N LEU A 159 -5.03 -0.85 11.09
CA LEU A 159 -4.37 -2.16 11.13
C LEU A 159 -5.18 -3.23 10.41
N PRO A 160 -4.51 -4.23 9.80
CA PRO A 160 -5.18 -5.37 9.19
C PRO A 160 -6.11 -6.10 10.17
N PRO A 161 -7.32 -6.53 9.73
CA PRO A 161 -8.30 -7.16 10.61
C PRO A 161 -7.81 -8.42 11.34
N TYR A 162 -6.86 -9.16 10.74
CA TYR A 162 -6.31 -10.37 11.36
C TYR A 162 -5.44 -10.09 12.60
N MET A 163 -5.00 -8.85 12.82
CA MET A 163 -4.28 -8.47 14.04
C MET A 163 -5.17 -8.43 15.27
N ARG A 164 -6.50 -8.31 15.11
CA ARG A 164 -7.52 -8.37 16.17
C ARG A 164 -7.22 -7.49 17.39
N ARG A 165 -6.63 -6.33 17.17
CA ARG A 165 -6.34 -5.31 18.18
C ARG A 165 -6.44 -3.91 17.60
N ASP A 166 -6.61 -2.94 18.46
CA ASP A 166 -6.53 -1.53 18.07
C ASP A 166 -5.08 -1.09 17.85
N ALA A 167 -4.94 -0.04 17.03
CA ALA A 167 -3.64 0.57 16.81
C ALA A 167 -3.16 1.30 18.06
N THR A 168 -1.88 1.18 18.36
CA THR A 168 -1.19 1.90 19.41
C THR A 168 -0.33 3.01 18.81
N PRO A 169 0.16 3.99 19.60
CA PRO A 169 1.10 5.00 19.10
C PRO A 169 2.35 4.40 18.43
N LEU A 170 2.82 3.24 18.90
CA LEU A 170 3.94 2.53 18.29
C LEU A 170 3.64 2.05 16.87
N ASP A 171 2.38 1.72 16.56
CA ASP A 171 2.00 1.25 15.21
C ASP A 171 2.07 2.37 14.17
N ILE A 172 1.92 3.64 14.58
CA ILE A 172 2.07 4.79 13.68
C ILE A 172 3.46 4.79 13.04
N GLU A 173 4.48 4.47 13.82
CA GLU A 173 5.87 4.37 13.38
C GLU A 173 6.17 3.00 12.75
N ARG A 174 5.75 1.91 13.41
CA ARG A 174 6.15 0.56 13.03
C ARG A 174 5.41 0.00 11.82
N TYR A 175 4.20 0.50 11.54
CA TYR A 175 3.43 0.15 10.34
C TYR A 175 3.77 1.04 9.14
N GLN A 176 5.06 1.43 9.04
CA GLN A 176 5.67 2.15 7.94
C GLN A 176 7.01 1.50 7.58
N THR A 177 7.39 1.57 6.31
CA THR A 177 8.76 1.23 5.88
C THR A 177 9.73 2.37 6.21
N VAL A 178 11.02 2.07 6.31
CA VAL A 178 12.06 3.10 6.56
C VAL A 178 12.22 4.05 5.36
N PHE A 179 11.71 3.68 4.20
CA PHE A 179 11.76 4.44 2.95
C PHE A 179 10.37 4.93 2.49
N ALA A 180 9.38 4.97 3.39
CA ALA A 180 8.03 5.45 3.06
C ALA A 180 8.03 6.96 2.78
N GLU A 181 7.67 7.37 1.57
CA GLU A 181 7.70 8.77 1.11
C GLU A 181 6.33 9.22 0.61
N GLU A 182 5.74 8.52 -0.37
CA GLU A 182 4.54 8.94 -1.07
C GLU A 182 3.25 8.61 -0.30
N LYS A 183 2.62 9.64 0.28
CA LYS A 183 1.37 9.50 1.06
C LYS A 183 0.18 9.10 0.18
N GLY A 184 -0.62 8.13 0.64
CA GLY A 184 -1.87 7.78 -0.06
C GLY A 184 -2.35 6.34 0.15
N SER A 185 -1.64 5.53 0.91
CA SER A 185 -1.96 4.13 1.16
C SER A 185 -2.73 3.94 2.45
N VAL A 186 -3.66 2.99 2.48
CA VAL A 186 -4.35 2.56 3.72
C VAL A 186 -3.69 1.36 4.39
N ALA A 187 -2.79 0.67 3.68
CA ALA A 187 -2.03 -0.44 4.25
C ALA A 187 -0.54 -0.36 3.86
N ALA A 188 0.33 -0.80 4.76
CA ALA A 188 1.76 -0.86 4.49
C ALA A 188 2.10 -2.05 3.57
N PRO A 189 3.15 -1.94 2.73
CA PRO A 189 3.74 -3.07 2.03
C PRO A 189 4.46 -3.96 3.06
N THR A 190 3.70 -4.90 3.66
CA THR A 190 4.11 -5.64 4.87
C THR A 190 5.39 -6.44 4.71
N ALA A 191 5.70 -6.94 3.52
CA ALA A 191 6.97 -7.62 3.22
C ALA A 191 8.19 -6.71 3.47
N SER A 192 8.02 -5.40 3.33
CA SER A 192 9.06 -4.39 3.47
C SER A 192 9.26 -3.90 4.92
N LEU A 193 8.37 -4.27 5.84
CA LEU A 193 8.43 -3.79 7.24
C LEU A 193 9.65 -4.31 8.03
N ASN A 194 10.32 -5.34 7.54
CA ASN A 194 11.56 -5.83 8.12
C ASN A 194 12.83 -5.14 7.60
N MET A 195 12.71 -4.34 6.51
CA MET A 195 13.84 -3.61 5.96
C MET A 195 14.33 -2.53 6.94
N THR A 196 15.66 -2.37 7.02
CA THR A 196 16.32 -1.32 7.80
C THR A 196 17.31 -0.57 6.92
N ASP A 197 17.75 0.62 7.36
CA ASP A 197 18.75 1.41 6.64
C ASP A 197 20.08 0.66 6.55
N GLU A 198 20.47 -0.08 7.60
CA GLU A 198 21.70 -0.88 7.61
C GLU A 198 21.65 -2.01 6.56
N ILE A 199 20.48 -2.64 6.37
CA ILE A 199 20.31 -3.68 5.36
C ILE A 199 20.39 -3.06 3.96
N LEU A 200 19.75 -1.90 3.73
CA LEU A 200 19.83 -1.17 2.45
C LEU A 200 21.27 -0.76 2.14
N GLU A 201 21.99 -0.25 3.11
CA GLU A 201 23.43 0.09 2.94
C GLU A 201 24.31 -1.15 2.68
N SER A 202 24.00 -2.27 3.31
CA SER A 202 24.70 -3.54 3.04
C SER A 202 24.50 -4.01 1.60
N LEU A 203 23.27 -3.91 1.08
CA LEU A 203 22.95 -4.22 -0.32
C LEU A 203 23.70 -3.29 -1.29
N LYS A 204 23.67 -1.98 -1.05
CA LYS A 204 24.42 -0.99 -1.86
C LYS A 204 25.91 -1.26 -1.87
N LYS A 205 26.52 -1.56 -0.71
CA LYS A 205 27.94 -1.92 -0.59
C LYS A 205 28.31 -3.19 -1.37
N LYS A 206 27.36 -4.11 -1.53
CA LYS A 206 27.52 -5.32 -2.34
C LYS A 206 27.37 -5.05 -3.86
N GLY A 207 27.02 -3.83 -4.25
CA GLY A 207 26.78 -3.45 -5.64
C GLY A 207 25.38 -3.74 -6.14
N VAL A 208 24.43 -3.95 -5.23
CA VAL A 208 23.01 -4.08 -5.56
C VAL A 208 22.42 -2.69 -5.73
N LYS A 209 21.73 -2.46 -6.84
CA LYS A 209 20.97 -1.22 -7.07
C LYS A 209 19.66 -1.24 -6.30
N ILE A 210 19.19 -0.08 -5.87
CA ILE A 210 17.90 0.08 -5.23
C ILE A 210 17.05 0.99 -6.11
N GLY A 211 15.88 0.49 -6.52
CA GLY A 211 14.88 1.26 -7.27
C GLY A 211 13.58 1.36 -6.48
N TYR A 212 12.81 2.41 -6.75
CA TYR A 212 11.53 2.65 -6.09
C TYR A 212 10.41 2.74 -7.11
N LEU A 213 9.25 2.31 -6.69
CA LEU A 213 7.97 2.58 -7.33
C LEU A 213 6.94 2.88 -6.24
N THR A 214 5.88 3.56 -6.61
CA THR A 214 4.74 3.79 -5.72
C THR A 214 3.57 2.93 -6.15
N LEU A 215 2.99 2.15 -5.24
CA LEU A 215 1.66 1.57 -5.38
C LEU A 215 0.91 1.81 -4.07
N HIS A 216 -0.20 2.56 -4.16
CA HIS A 216 -1.04 2.80 -2.99
C HIS A 216 -1.94 1.59 -2.73
N VAL A 217 -1.62 0.88 -1.65
CA VAL A 217 -2.35 -0.33 -1.24
C VAL A 217 -3.73 0.04 -0.76
N GLY A 218 -4.73 -0.52 -1.42
CA GLY A 218 -6.12 -0.24 -1.16
C GLY A 218 -6.78 -1.18 -0.17
N LEU A 219 -8.03 -0.84 0.14
CA LEU A 219 -8.89 -1.64 1.02
C LEU A 219 -9.08 -3.07 0.53
N GLY A 220 -9.04 -3.30 -0.79
CA GLY A 220 -9.18 -4.61 -1.40
C GLY A 220 -8.23 -5.67 -0.83
N THR A 221 -7.05 -5.25 -0.35
CA THR A 221 -6.08 -6.13 0.33
C THR A 221 -6.63 -6.81 1.58
N PHE A 222 -7.64 -6.22 2.23
CA PHE A 222 -8.27 -6.78 3.42
C PHE A 222 -9.55 -7.57 3.13
N MET A 223 -9.99 -7.62 1.87
CA MET A 223 -11.20 -8.32 1.50
C MET A 223 -10.92 -9.79 1.19
N PRO A 224 -11.71 -10.73 1.71
CA PRO A 224 -11.55 -12.14 1.41
C PRO A 224 -11.96 -12.44 -0.03
N ILE A 225 -11.28 -13.40 -0.66
CA ILE A 225 -11.72 -13.99 -1.92
C ILE A 225 -13.00 -14.80 -1.65
N ARG A 226 -14.08 -14.52 -2.39
CA ARG A 226 -15.41 -15.12 -2.18
C ARG A 226 -15.88 -16.00 -3.32
N VAL A 227 -15.03 -16.23 -4.30
CA VAL A 227 -15.32 -17.08 -5.48
C VAL A 227 -14.67 -18.45 -5.32
N GLU A 228 -15.25 -19.50 -5.89
CA GLU A 228 -14.67 -20.84 -5.87
C GLU A 228 -13.53 -20.99 -6.88
N LYS A 229 -13.68 -20.42 -8.07
CA LYS A 229 -12.66 -20.39 -9.11
C LYS A 229 -11.89 -19.09 -9.06
N ILE A 230 -10.58 -19.17 -8.94
CA ILE A 230 -9.71 -18.00 -8.80
C ILE A 230 -9.82 -17.05 -10.00
N GLU A 231 -10.06 -17.59 -11.20
CA GLU A 231 -10.21 -16.84 -12.44
C GLU A 231 -11.46 -15.93 -12.44
N GLU A 232 -12.45 -16.22 -11.58
CA GLU A 232 -13.67 -15.40 -11.44
C GLU A 232 -13.47 -14.24 -10.45
N HIS A 233 -12.34 -14.21 -9.75
CA HIS A 233 -12.06 -13.14 -8.79
C HIS A 233 -11.73 -11.82 -9.50
N GLN A 234 -12.54 -10.80 -9.23
CA GLN A 234 -12.29 -9.45 -9.73
C GLN A 234 -11.30 -8.72 -8.82
N MET A 235 -10.07 -8.57 -9.30
CA MET A 235 -9.04 -7.83 -8.60
C MET A 235 -9.37 -6.34 -8.51
N HIS A 236 -9.17 -5.75 -7.34
CA HIS A 236 -9.32 -4.31 -7.16
C HIS A 236 -8.26 -3.55 -7.95
N LYS A 237 -8.68 -2.39 -8.49
CA LYS A 237 -7.78 -1.46 -9.16
C LYS A 237 -7.03 -0.65 -8.08
N GLU A 238 -5.72 -0.51 -8.26
CA GLU A 238 -4.85 0.28 -7.39
C GLU A 238 -4.06 1.28 -8.24
N TYR A 239 -3.85 2.47 -7.69
CA TYR A 239 -3.00 3.48 -8.33
C TYR A 239 -1.52 3.13 -8.12
N PHE A 240 -0.74 3.18 -9.19
CA PHE A 240 0.70 3.01 -9.11
C PHE A 240 1.43 3.98 -10.04
N GLU A 241 2.70 4.19 -9.75
CA GLU A 241 3.64 4.98 -10.54
C GLU A 241 5.02 4.31 -10.55
N ILE A 242 5.67 4.29 -11.70
CA ILE A 242 7.05 3.82 -11.85
C ILE A 242 7.86 4.98 -12.42
N PRO A 243 8.83 5.55 -11.66
CA PRO A 243 9.71 6.58 -12.18
C PRO A 243 10.47 6.09 -13.42
N ALA A 244 10.65 6.98 -14.39
CA ALA A 244 11.32 6.65 -15.65
C ALA A 244 12.75 6.12 -15.41
N GLU A 245 13.45 6.67 -14.43
CA GLU A 245 14.78 6.22 -14.01
C GLU A 245 14.77 4.78 -13.46
N THR A 246 13.76 4.41 -12.66
CA THR A 246 13.60 3.04 -12.16
C THR A 246 13.38 2.06 -13.31
N ALA A 247 12.51 2.41 -14.26
CA ALA A 247 12.27 1.58 -15.45
C ALA A 247 13.54 1.43 -16.30
N GLU A 248 14.33 2.48 -16.45
CA GLU A 248 15.60 2.43 -17.18
C GLU A 248 16.64 1.57 -16.47
N GLU A 249 16.77 1.69 -15.15
CA GLU A 249 17.70 0.86 -14.38
C GLU A 249 17.32 -0.62 -14.40
N ILE A 250 16.02 -0.97 -14.37
CA ILE A 250 15.56 -2.35 -14.56
C ILE A 250 16.02 -2.88 -15.92
N ARG A 251 15.85 -2.11 -17.00
CA ARG A 251 16.30 -2.52 -18.34
C ARG A 251 17.81 -2.74 -18.40
N LYS A 252 18.60 -1.80 -17.86
CA LYS A 252 20.07 -1.91 -17.82
C LYS A 252 20.53 -3.15 -17.06
N VAL A 253 19.94 -3.40 -15.90
CA VAL A 253 20.27 -4.59 -15.09
C VAL A 253 19.96 -5.87 -15.86
N HIS A 254 18.78 -5.95 -16.47
CA HIS A 254 18.37 -7.11 -17.27
C HIS A 254 19.28 -7.33 -18.46
N GLN A 255 19.63 -6.29 -19.22
CA GLN A 255 20.56 -6.36 -20.36
C GLN A 255 21.96 -6.84 -19.96
N ASN A 256 22.41 -6.50 -18.76
CA ASN A 256 23.71 -6.90 -18.22
C ASN A 256 23.69 -8.29 -17.53
N GLY A 257 22.56 -9.02 -17.59
CA GLY A 257 22.42 -10.34 -16.99
C GLY A 257 22.23 -10.34 -15.47
N GLY A 258 22.00 -9.17 -14.85
CA GLY A 258 21.63 -9.05 -13.44
C GLY A 258 20.18 -9.46 -13.19
N ARG A 259 19.84 -9.70 -11.93
CA ARG A 259 18.51 -10.13 -11.51
C ARG A 259 17.69 -8.93 -10.99
N VAL A 260 16.37 -8.96 -11.24
CA VAL A 260 15.41 -7.99 -10.70
C VAL A 260 14.64 -8.63 -9.56
N PHE A 261 14.76 -8.05 -8.36
CA PHE A 261 14.06 -8.51 -7.17
C PHE A 261 12.91 -7.59 -6.83
N ALA A 262 11.73 -8.16 -6.64
CA ALA A 262 10.54 -7.46 -6.19
C ALA A 262 10.33 -7.69 -4.69
N LEU A 263 10.39 -6.63 -3.87
CA LEU A 263 10.11 -6.76 -2.43
C LEU A 263 8.60 -6.63 -2.18
N GLY A 264 7.96 -7.77 -2.03
CA GLY A 264 6.53 -7.89 -1.75
C GLY A 264 5.64 -8.00 -2.99
N THR A 265 4.42 -8.43 -2.76
CA THR A 265 3.44 -8.67 -3.82
C THR A 265 3.00 -7.40 -4.54
N THR A 266 3.02 -6.25 -3.87
CA THR A 266 2.72 -4.95 -4.47
C THR A 266 3.70 -4.60 -5.59
N VAL A 267 5.00 -4.77 -5.33
CA VAL A 267 6.04 -4.54 -6.33
C VAL A 267 5.95 -5.57 -7.46
N ALA A 268 5.82 -6.86 -7.12
CA ALA A 268 5.69 -7.92 -8.12
C ALA A 268 4.51 -7.66 -9.06
N ARG A 269 3.32 -7.36 -8.51
CA ARG A 269 2.12 -7.04 -9.28
C ARG A 269 2.33 -5.85 -10.22
N THR A 270 2.97 -4.78 -9.73
CA THR A 270 3.23 -3.58 -10.54
C THR A 270 4.17 -3.87 -11.70
N LEU A 271 5.28 -4.57 -11.44
CA LEU A 271 6.27 -4.91 -12.45
C LEU A 271 5.69 -5.85 -13.52
N GLU A 272 4.92 -6.87 -13.11
CA GLU A 272 4.25 -7.78 -14.05
C GLU A 272 3.24 -7.04 -14.93
N TYR A 273 2.42 -6.16 -14.35
CA TYR A 273 1.46 -5.35 -15.11
C TYR A 273 2.17 -4.39 -16.09
N ALA A 274 3.27 -3.76 -15.66
CA ALA A 274 4.00 -2.79 -16.45
C ALA A 274 5.08 -3.41 -17.36
N HIS A 275 5.20 -4.73 -17.42
CA HIS A 275 6.27 -5.44 -18.14
C HIS A 275 6.46 -4.90 -19.57
N ASN A 276 5.40 -4.86 -20.37
CA ASN A 276 5.49 -4.38 -21.74
C ASN A 276 5.91 -2.91 -21.82
N ALA A 277 5.39 -2.05 -20.94
CA ALA A 277 5.79 -0.64 -20.90
C ALA A 277 7.25 -0.45 -20.49
N ILE A 278 7.79 -1.33 -19.64
CA ILE A 278 9.20 -1.30 -19.24
C ILE A 278 10.11 -1.78 -20.38
N PHE A 279 9.76 -2.86 -21.09
CA PHE A 279 10.67 -3.52 -22.02
C PHE A 279 10.40 -3.25 -23.50
N GLU A 280 9.16 -3.05 -23.95
CA GLU A 280 8.82 -2.87 -25.38
C GLU A 280 9.19 -1.48 -25.95
N LYS A 281 9.27 -0.43 -25.13
CA LYS A 281 9.74 0.89 -25.58
C LYS A 281 11.20 0.91 -26.03
N SER A 282 11.98 -0.13 -25.77
CA SER A 282 13.37 -0.28 -26.23
C SER A 282 13.51 -0.68 -27.70
N LEU A 283 12.44 -1.23 -28.33
CA LEU A 283 12.51 -1.75 -29.70
C LEU A 283 12.15 -0.70 -30.77
N ASN A 284 11.52 0.40 -30.39
CA ASN A 284 11.18 1.50 -31.30
C ASN A 284 12.08 2.73 -31.03
N GLY A 285 13.33 2.61 -31.40
CA GLY A 285 14.27 3.75 -31.43
C GLY A 285 13.87 4.81 -32.44
N ASN A 286 12.86 5.62 -32.12
CA ASN A 286 12.60 6.88 -32.80
C ASN A 286 12.31 7.97 -31.76
N SER A 287 13.23 8.91 -31.71
CA SER A 287 13.18 10.14 -30.94
C SER A 287 11.94 10.97 -31.28
N GLY A 288 11.02 11.13 -30.36
CA GLY A 288 9.93 12.08 -30.50
C GLY A 288 8.73 11.74 -29.62
N ASN A 289 8.62 12.44 -28.52
CA ASN A 289 7.61 12.40 -27.47
C ASN A 289 7.93 11.49 -26.29
N ARG A 290 8.48 12.11 -25.25
CA ARG A 290 8.44 11.60 -23.89
C ARG A 290 6.98 11.56 -23.45
N GLU A 291 6.28 10.50 -23.75
CA GLU A 291 5.08 10.14 -23.00
C GLU A 291 5.52 9.68 -21.63
N ASP A 292 5.17 10.47 -20.65
CA ASP A 292 5.40 10.28 -19.25
C ASP A 292 4.79 8.94 -18.82
N LEU A 293 5.59 8.00 -18.32
CA LEU A 293 5.10 6.72 -17.78
C LEU A 293 4.16 6.94 -16.58
N SER A 294 4.16 8.13 -15.96
CA SER A 294 3.16 8.56 -14.99
C SER A 294 1.74 8.62 -15.56
N LYS A 295 1.59 8.59 -16.90
CA LYS A 295 0.30 8.62 -17.61
C LYS A 295 -0.24 7.24 -18.00
N VAL A 296 0.43 6.14 -17.71
CA VAL A 296 -0.07 4.78 -17.98
C VAL A 296 -1.28 4.43 -17.07
N SER A 297 -1.60 5.26 -16.10
CA SER A 297 -2.80 5.14 -15.27
C SER A 297 -4.10 5.61 -15.94
N LYS A 298 -4.07 6.17 -17.16
CA LYS A 298 -5.27 6.66 -17.85
C LYS A 298 -5.75 5.68 -18.92
N ASN A 299 -6.92 5.13 -18.65
CA ASN A 299 -7.88 4.54 -19.59
C ASN A 299 -7.44 3.27 -20.32
N GLN A 300 -7.82 2.15 -19.77
CA GLN A 300 -8.45 1.15 -20.63
C GLN A 300 -9.73 0.63 -19.95
N ASN A 301 -10.87 1.19 -20.34
CA ASN A 301 -12.09 0.44 -20.47
C ASN A 301 -11.81 -0.54 -21.60
N GLY A 302 -11.69 -1.81 -21.29
CA GLY A 302 -11.43 -2.85 -22.27
C GLY A 302 -11.38 -4.17 -21.55
N ASP A 303 -12.44 -4.93 -21.72
CA ASP A 303 -12.62 -6.33 -21.41
C ASP A 303 -11.34 -7.17 -21.43
N LEU A 304 -11.08 -7.87 -20.33
CA LEU A 304 -10.68 -9.27 -20.22
C LEU A 304 -11.12 -9.79 -18.87
#